data_4af0ee4ff826939140d0c490b9255568
#
_entry.id   4af0ee4ff826939140d0c490b9255568
#
_cell.length_a   1.000
_cell.length_b   1.000
_cell.length_c   1.000
_cell.angle_alpha   90.00
_cell.angle_beta   90.00
_cell.angle_gamma   90.00
#
_symmetry.space_group_name_H-M   'P 1'
#
loop_
_entity.id
_entity.type
_entity.pdbx_description
1 polymer ?
#
loop_
_entity_poly.entity_id
_entity_poly.type
_entity_poly.pdbx_seq_one_letter_code
_entity_poly.pdbx_strand_id
1 'polypeptide(L)'
;MNILRILLATSAAVAASGQVKPVNTDSSGLAVKGHDPVAYFTESKPVKGVKEFEHTHEGAVYRFANAANRDAFKANPDKYVPRYGGYCAWAVSKGKTAGISPNAWKIVDGKLYLNHPLAKGKFDREYKEAIPQADQNWPRILKGK
;
A
#
# COMPACT_ATOMS: atom_id res chain seq x y z
N MET A 1 -37.19 -22.47 35.30
CA MET A 1 -36.29 -21.31 35.38
C MET A 1 -35.20 -21.46 34.33
N ASN A 2 -35.35 -20.74 33.25
CA ASN A 2 -34.34 -20.78 32.17
C ASN A 2 -33.33 -19.71 32.44
N ILE A 3 -32.13 -20.15 32.79
CA ILE A 3 -30.97 -19.26 32.86
C ILE A 3 -30.49 -19.09 31.46
N LEU A 4 -30.79 -17.94 30.86
CA LEU A 4 -30.23 -17.55 29.58
C LEU A 4 -28.74 -17.24 29.81
N ARG A 5 -27.89 -18.21 29.51
CA ARG A 5 -26.47 -17.94 29.43
C ARG A 5 -26.21 -17.17 28.16
N ILE A 6 -26.10 -15.87 28.29
CA ILE A 6 -25.52 -15.06 27.23
C ILE A 6 -24.04 -15.41 27.19
N LEU A 7 -23.68 -16.29 26.27
CA LEU A 7 -22.30 -16.42 25.86
C LEU A 7 -21.94 -15.12 25.12
N LEU A 8 -21.41 -14.18 25.86
CA LEU A 8 -20.61 -13.12 25.27
C LEU A 8 -19.40 -13.79 24.64
N ALA A 9 -19.53 -14.13 23.37
CA ALA A 9 -18.34 -14.37 22.58
C ALA A 9 -17.58 -13.06 22.48
N THR A 10 -16.73 -12.82 23.45
CA THR A 10 -15.69 -11.83 23.25
C THR A 10 -14.79 -12.39 22.16
N SER A 11 -15.08 -12.04 20.93
CA SER A 11 -14.05 -12.13 19.91
C SER A 11 -12.97 -11.14 20.34
N ALA A 12 -12.06 -11.61 21.17
CA ALA A 12 -10.80 -10.93 21.30
C ALA A 12 -10.20 -10.93 19.90
N ALA A 13 -10.28 -9.81 19.22
CA ALA A 13 -9.41 -9.56 18.10
C ALA A 13 -8.00 -9.62 18.66
N VAL A 14 -7.42 -10.80 18.68
CA VAL A 14 -6.01 -10.96 18.92
C VAL A 14 -5.35 -10.25 17.76
N ALA A 15 -4.92 -9.03 17.99
CA ALA A 15 -3.95 -8.42 17.11
C ALA A 15 -2.78 -9.41 17.08
N ALA A 16 -2.70 -10.20 16.02
CA ALA A 16 -1.60 -11.12 15.86
C ALA A 16 -0.34 -10.26 15.85
N SER A 17 0.46 -10.36 16.94
CA SER A 17 1.74 -9.71 17.02
C SER A 17 2.56 -10.12 15.79
N GLY A 18 2.97 -9.16 14.96
CA GLY A 18 3.73 -9.39 13.75
C GLY A 18 2.93 -9.29 12.44
N GLN A 19 1.61 -9.14 12.50
CA GLN A 19 0.83 -8.87 11.29
C GLN A 19 1.02 -7.43 10.83
N VAL A 20 1.38 -7.29 9.57
CA VAL A 20 1.49 -6.02 8.87
C VAL A 20 0.13 -5.68 8.27
N LYS A 21 -0.26 -4.42 8.34
CA LYS A 21 -1.46 -3.97 7.63
C LYS A 21 -1.27 -4.22 6.13
N PRO A 22 -2.30 -4.73 5.42
CA PRO A 22 -2.18 -5.01 3.98
C PRO A 22 -1.87 -3.77 3.14
N VAL A 23 -2.28 -2.59 3.60
CA VAL A 23 -1.98 -1.31 2.95
C VAL A 23 -1.27 -0.40 3.94
N ASN A 24 -0.17 0.20 3.50
CA ASN A 24 0.57 1.19 4.26
C ASN A 24 -0.22 2.49 4.30
N THR A 25 -0.85 2.76 5.43
CA THR A 25 -1.63 3.97 5.64
C THR A 25 -1.02 4.81 6.76
N ASP A 26 -1.20 6.12 6.67
CA ASP A 26 -0.84 7.02 7.77
C ASP A 26 -1.88 6.98 8.91
N SER A 27 -1.69 7.81 9.93
CA SER A 27 -2.61 7.89 11.07
C SER A 27 -4.03 8.32 10.69
N SER A 28 -4.20 8.95 9.54
CA SER A 28 -5.50 9.36 9.00
C SER A 28 -6.14 8.30 8.09
N GLY A 29 -5.48 7.16 7.90
CA GLY A 29 -5.96 6.10 7.01
C GLY A 29 -5.68 6.34 5.53
N LEU A 30 -4.81 7.31 5.21
CA LEU A 30 -4.46 7.63 3.82
C LEU A 30 -3.36 6.73 3.30
N ALA A 31 -3.61 6.11 2.14
CA ALA A 31 -2.59 5.41 1.36
C ALA A 31 -1.74 6.42 0.57
N VAL A 32 -0.52 6.05 0.23
CA VAL A 32 0.41 6.86 -0.59
C VAL A 32 0.62 8.26 0.01
N LYS A 33 0.47 8.41 1.32
CA LYS A 33 0.53 9.71 2.00
C LYS A 33 -0.36 10.78 1.34
N GLY A 34 -1.53 10.37 0.85
CA GLY A 34 -2.49 11.27 0.22
C GLY A 34 -2.14 11.73 -1.19
N HIS A 35 -1.13 11.12 -1.82
CA HIS A 35 -0.78 11.39 -3.22
C HIS A 35 -1.62 10.53 -4.16
N ASP A 36 -1.86 11.05 -5.36
CA ASP A 36 -2.68 10.42 -6.38
C ASP A 36 -1.93 9.27 -7.05
N PRO A 37 -2.33 8.00 -6.85
CA PRO A 37 -1.63 6.87 -7.46
C PRO A 37 -1.74 6.83 -8.98
N VAL A 38 -2.80 7.38 -9.57
CA VAL A 38 -2.99 7.42 -11.02
C VAL A 38 -2.00 8.38 -11.68
N ALA A 39 -1.68 9.49 -11.03
CA ALA A 39 -0.80 10.52 -11.57
C ALA A 39 0.62 10.01 -11.87
N TYR A 40 1.12 9.02 -11.14
CA TYR A 40 2.41 8.39 -11.45
C TYR A 40 2.42 7.80 -12.87
N PHE A 41 1.28 7.27 -13.32
CA PHE A 41 1.15 6.65 -14.64
C PHE A 41 0.85 7.67 -15.72
N THR A 42 0.04 8.67 -15.42
CA THR A 42 -0.45 9.65 -16.43
C THR A 42 0.45 10.86 -16.57
N GLU A 43 1.12 11.26 -15.48
CA GLU A 43 1.92 12.49 -15.45
C GLU A 43 3.40 12.23 -15.15
N SER A 44 3.78 10.99 -14.83
CA SER A 44 5.16 10.58 -14.51
C SER A 44 5.77 11.42 -13.38
N LYS A 45 4.96 11.75 -12.38
CA LYS A 45 5.40 12.49 -11.19
C LYS A 45 4.45 12.29 -10.02
N PRO A 46 4.90 12.49 -8.77
CA PRO A 46 4.01 12.54 -7.63
C PRO A 46 3.14 13.79 -7.70
N VAL A 47 1.85 13.61 -7.46
CA VAL A 47 0.86 14.70 -7.40
C VAL A 47 0.02 14.51 -6.16
N LYS A 48 -0.13 15.54 -5.34
CA LYS A 48 -1.02 15.50 -4.19
C LYS A 48 -2.47 15.32 -4.63
N GLY A 49 -3.16 14.37 -4.00
CA GLY A 49 -4.60 14.29 -4.08
C GLY A 49 -5.26 15.30 -3.16
N VAL A 50 -6.55 15.50 -3.34
CA VAL A 50 -7.36 16.40 -2.54
C VAL A 50 -8.52 15.64 -1.90
N LYS A 51 -9.01 16.15 -0.78
CA LYS A 51 -10.08 15.48 -0.01
C LYS A 51 -11.37 15.34 -0.82
N GLU A 52 -11.64 16.26 -1.71
CA GLU A 52 -12.84 16.24 -2.56
C GLU A 52 -12.92 15.03 -3.48
N PHE A 53 -11.78 14.43 -3.81
CA PHE A 53 -11.69 13.27 -4.70
C PHE A 53 -11.03 12.10 -3.98
N GLU A 54 -11.79 11.41 -3.14
CA GLU A 54 -11.36 10.23 -2.40
C GLU A 54 -12.06 8.98 -2.91
N HIS A 55 -11.43 7.84 -2.70
CA HIS A 55 -12.03 6.53 -2.84
C HIS A 55 -11.39 5.56 -1.84
N THR A 56 -12.24 4.83 -1.13
CA THR A 56 -11.78 3.78 -0.20
C THR A 56 -11.67 2.46 -0.95
N HIS A 57 -10.51 1.83 -0.86
CA HIS A 57 -10.24 0.53 -1.47
C HIS A 57 -9.49 -0.33 -0.46
N GLU A 58 -10.02 -1.52 -0.19
CA GLU A 58 -9.45 -2.47 0.77
C GLU A 58 -9.11 -1.85 2.14
N GLY A 59 -10.01 -1.00 2.62
CA GLY A 59 -9.87 -0.36 3.93
C GLY A 59 -8.94 0.86 3.97
N ALA A 60 -8.35 1.24 2.86
CA ALA A 60 -7.46 2.40 2.76
C ALA A 60 -8.10 3.52 1.93
N VAL A 61 -7.88 4.75 2.33
CA VAL A 61 -8.39 5.92 1.62
C VAL A 61 -7.31 6.42 0.65
N TYR A 62 -7.67 6.48 -0.62
CA TYR A 62 -6.85 7.05 -1.68
C TYR A 62 -7.38 8.42 -2.06
N ARG A 63 -6.49 9.38 -2.24
CA ARG A 63 -6.82 10.73 -2.71
C ARG A 63 -6.32 10.95 -4.12
N PHE A 64 -7.12 11.67 -4.89
CA PHE A 64 -6.84 11.94 -6.30
C PHE A 64 -6.84 13.45 -6.56
N ALA A 65 -6.11 13.88 -7.57
CA ALA A 65 -6.02 15.29 -7.95
C ALA A 65 -7.30 15.81 -8.64
N ASN A 66 -8.06 14.88 -9.24
CA ASN A 66 -9.27 15.21 -9.99
C ASN A 66 -10.22 14.03 -10.06
N ALA A 67 -11.43 14.27 -10.54
CA ALA A 67 -12.47 13.24 -10.65
C ALA A 67 -12.10 12.15 -11.67
N ALA A 68 -11.45 12.53 -12.78
CA ALA A 68 -11.08 11.57 -13.83
C ALA A 68 -10.11 10.51 -13.30
N ASN A 69 -9.11 10.90 -12.50
CA ASN A 69 -8.16 9.98 -11.89
C ASN A 69 -8.85 9.08 -10.85
N ARG A 70 -9.72 9.65 -10.02
CA ARG A 70 -10.53 8.86 -9.08
C ARG A 70 -11.33 7.80 -9.80
N ASP A 71 -12.01 8.16 -10.88
CA ASP A 71 -12.88 7.25 -11.62
C ASP A 71 -12.08 6.19 -12.37
N ALA A 72 -10.90 6.52 -12.90
CA ALA A 72 -9.97 5.56 -13.49
C ALA A 72 -9.52 4.51 -12.46
N PHE A 73 -9.19 4.95 -11.25
CA PHE A 73 -8.83 4.06 -10.14
C PHE A 73 -9.98 3.12 -9.76
N LYS A 74 -11.19 3.67 -9.60
CA LYS A 74 -12.38 2.88 -9.28
C LYS A 74 -12.66 1.80 -10.31
N ALA A 75 -12.45 2.09 -11.58
CA ALA A 75 -12.68 1.16 -12.68
C ALA A 75 -11.65 0.02 -12.71
N ASN A 76 -10.41 0.27 -12.26
CA ASN A 76 -9.34 -0.74 -12.29
C ASN A 76 -8.29 -0.43 -11.21
N PRO A 77 -8.61 -0.67 -9.92
CA PRO A 77 -7.70 -0.34 -8.84
C PRO A 77 -6.37 -1.09 -8.91
N ASP A 78 -6.37 -2.36 -9.32
CA ASP A 78 -5.17 -3.19 -9.35
C ASP A 78 -4.10 -2.64 -10.31
N LYS A 79 -4.50 -1.88 -11.31
CA LYS A 79 -3.56 -1.22 -12.22
C LYS A 79 -2.75 -0.12 -11.53
N TYR A 80 -3.34 0.56 -10.55
CA TYR A 80 -2.80 1.80 -9.99
C TYR A 80 -2.28 1.68 -8.57
N VAL A 81 -2.76 0.71 -7.79
CA VAL A 81 -2.27 0.52 -6.42
C VAL A 81 -0.78 0.21 -6.43
N PRO A 82 0.00 0.82 -5.54
CA PRO A 82 1.41 0.44 -5.44
C PRO A 82 1.55 -1.00 -4.99
N ARG A 83 2.60 -1.65 -5.47
CA ARG A 83 2.90 -3.04 -5.08
C ARG A 83 3.25 -3.11 -3.59
N TYR A 84 3.04 -4.28 -3.03
CA TYR A 84 3.34 -4.56 -1.61
C TYR A 84 2.61 -3.63 -0.66
N GLY A 85 1.35 -3.33 -0.96
CA GLY A 85 0.54 -2.43 -0.14
C GLY A 85 1.06 -1.01 -0.03
N GLY A 86 2.00 -0.60 -0.89
CA GLY A 86 2.62 0.71 -0.82
C GLY A 86 3.72 0.83 0.24
N TYR A 87 4.22 -0.30 0.77
CA TYR A 87 5.45 -0.32 1.56
C TYR A 87 6.68 -0.21 0.67
N CYS A 88 7.81 0.13 1.28
CA CYS A 88 9.08 0.22 0.57
C CYS A 88 9.42 -1.11 -0.13
N ALA A 89 9.46 -1.09 -1.46
CA ALA A 89 9.71 -2.29 -2.26
C ALA A 89 11.08 -2.91 -1.96
N TRP A 90 12.10 -2.08 -1.77
CA TRP A 90 13.43 -2.54 -1.38
C TRP A 90 13.40 -3.30 -0.04
N ALA A 91 12.72 -2.73 0.96
CA ALA A 91 12.58 -3.38 2.26
C ALA A 91 11.88 -4.73 2.15
N VAL A 92 10.80 -4.81 1.36
CA VAL A 92 10.08 -6.07 1.14
C VAL A 92 10.98 -7.10 0.47
N SER A 93 11.85 -6.70 -0.45
CA SER A 93 12.84 -7.61 -1.04
C SER A 93 13.81 -8.19 -0.02
N LYS A 94 13.99 -7.54 1.11
CA LYS A 94 14.83 -7.99 2.25
C LYS A 94 14.00 -8.65 3.36
N GLY A 95 12.71 -8.90 3.12
CA GLY A 95 11.84 -9.56 4.10
C GLY A 95 11.29 -8.63 5.18
N LYS A 96 11.29 -7.34 4.96
CA LYS A 96 10.88 -6.31 5.92
C LYS A 96 9.85 -5.36 5.31
N THR A 97 9.22 -4.56 6.16
CA THR A 97 8.47 -3.39 5.72
C THR A 97 9.17 -2.11 6.17
N ALA A 98 8.99 -1.06 5.40
CA ALA A 98 9.45 0.27 5.77
C ALA A 98 8.53 1.31 5.14
N GLY A 99 8.55 2.52 5.70
CA GLY A 99 7.83 3.66 5.17
C GLY A 99 8.37 4.11 3.82
N ILE A 100 7.65 5.01 3.20
CA ILE A 100 7.96 5.50 1.85
C ILE A 100 7.98 7.02 1.79
N SER A 101 8.53 7.54 0.71
CA SER A 101 8.27 8.90 0.25
C SER A 101 7.53 8.83 -1.08
N PRO A 102 6.52 9.67 -1.30
CA PRO A 102 5.86 9.76 -2.62
C PRO A 102 6.82 10.12 -3.75
N ASN A 103 7.96 10.73 -3.43
CA ASN A 103 8.98 11.10 -4.43
C ASN A 103 9.93 9.95 -4.79
N ALA A 104 9.94 8.87 -4.02
CA ALA A 104 10.82 7.73 -4.24
C ALA A 104 10.03 6.59 -4.94
N TRP A 105 9.78 6.74 -6.21
CA TRP A 105 8.92 5.87 -6.98
C TRP A 105 9.59 5.35 -8.26
N LYS A 106 9.08 4.24 -8.76
CA LYS A 106 9.46 3.67 -10.06
C LYS A 106 8.30 2.87 -10.63
N ILE A 107 8.07 2.97 -11.92
CA ILE A 107 7.17 2.08 -12.65
C ILE A 107 8.01 1.09 -13.43
N VAL A 108 7.74 -0.21 -13.23
CA VAL A 108 8.38 -1.31 -13.94
C VAL A 108 7.29 -2.23 -14.45
N ASP A 109 7.29 -2.51 -15.75
CA ASP A 109 6.30 -3.37 -16.39
C ASP A 109 4.85 -3.01 -16.03
N GLY A 110 4.55 -1.71 -16.01
CA GLY A 110 3.22 -1.19 -15.72
C GLY A 110 2.79 -1.25 -14.25
N LYS A 111 3.71 -1.52 -13.33
CA LYS A 111 3.44 -1.61 -11.89
C LYS A 111 4.18 -0.51 -11.14
N LEU A 112 3.51 0.07 -10.15
CA LEU A 112 4.06 1.13 -9.32
C LEU A 112 4.76 0.55 -8.09
N TYR A 113 6.00 0.96 -7.89
CA TYR A 113 6.81 0.62 -6.73
C TYR A 113 7.18 1.89 -5.98
N LEU A 114 6.89 1.93 -4.69
CA LEU A 114 7.28 3.01 -3.79
C LEU A 114 8.43 2.56 -2.91
N ASN A 115 9.27 3.50 -2.50
CA ASN A 115 10.43 3.21 -1.68
C ASN A 115 10.64 4.27 -0.60
N HIS A 116 11.37 3.90 0.41
CA HIS A 116 11.97 4.84 1.34
C HIS A 116 13.03 5.67 0.58
N PRO A 117 13.22 6.96 0.91
CA PRO A 117 14.22 7.79 0.21
C PRO A 117 15.62 7.19 0.21
N LEU A 118 16.04 6.58 1.32
CA LEU A 118 17.36 5.95 1.43
C LEU A 118 17.53 4.68 0.61
N ALA A 119 16.41 4.05 0.23
CA ALA A 119 16.42 2.81 -0.54
C ALA A 119 16.23 3.04 -2.05
N LYS A 120 15.82 4.24 -2.46
CA LYS A 120 15.48 4.53 -3.85
C LYS A 120 16.63 4.22 -4.81
N GLY A 121 17.85 4.65 -4.48
CA GLY A 121 19.02 4.40 -5.32
C GLY A 121 19.35 2.90 -5.44
N LYS A 122 19.21 2.15 -4.35
CA LYS A 122 19.44 0.70 -4.35
C LYS A 122 18.39 -0.01 -5.22
N PHE A 123 17.14 0.35 -5.06
CA PHE A 123 16.06 -0.23 -5.87
C PHE A 123 16.25 0.09 -7.35
N ASP A 124 16.61 1.30 -7.71
CA ASP A 124 16.85 1.69 -9.10
C ASP A 124 17.97 0.87 -9.76
N ARG A 125 18.98 0.50 -8.98
CA ARG A 125 20.09 -0.32 -9.49
C ARG A 125 19.78 -1.81 -9.54
N GLU A 126 18.96 -2.30 -8.61
CA GLU A 126 18.81 -3.73 -8.35
C GLU A 126 17.36 -4.24 -8.48
N TYR A 127 16.48 -3.47 -9.12
CA TYR A 127 15.05 -3.85 -9.20
C TYR A 127 14.82 -5.19 -9.89
N LYS A 128 15.67 -5.58 -10.84
CA LYS A 128 15.53 -6.86 -11.55
C LYS A 128 15.66 -8.06 -10.63
N GLU A 129 16.50 -7.96 -9.60
CA GLU A 129 16.67 -8.98 -8.57
C GLU A 129 15.71 -8.76 -7.39
N ALA A 130 15.49 -7.50 -7.03
CA ALA A 130 14.69 -7.15 -5.87
C ALA A 130 13.21 -7.49 -6.05
N ILE A 131 12.63 -7.25 -7.22
CA ILE A 131 11.21 -7.52 -7.48
C ILE A 131 10.86 -9.00 -7.29
N PRO A 132 11.56 -9.98 -7.89
CA PRO A 132 11.27 -11.39 -7.63
C PRO A 132 11.39 -11.77 -6.15
N GLN A 133 12.37 -11.24 -5.44
CA GLN A 133 12.53 -11.48 -4.00
C GLN A 133 11.36 -10.89 -3.20
N ALA A 134 10.97 -9.66 -3.52
CA ALA A 134 9.83 -9.02 -2.87
C ALA A 134 8.52 -9.76 -3.14
N ASP A 135 8.32 -10.24 -4.36
CA ASP A 135 7.14 -11.03 -4.72
C ASP A 135 7.04 -12.32 -3.91
N GLN A 136 8.17 -12.96 -3.60
CA GLN A 136 8.20 -14.14 -2.73
C GLN A 136 7.98 -13.79 -1.27
N ASN A 137 8.54 -12.68 -0.82
CA ASN A 137 8.51 -12.29 0.60
C ASN A 137 7.15 -11.70 1.00
N TRP A 138 6.47 -10.99 0.11
CA TRP A 138 5.26 -10.27 0.45
C TRP A 138 4.16 -11.15 1.05
N PRO A 139 3.81 -12.33 0.46
CA PRO A 139 2.81 -13.20 1.09
C PRO A 139 3.20 -13.68 2.49
N ARG A 140 4.49 -13.90 2.73
CA ARG A 140 4.99 -14.30 4.06
C ARG A 140 4.85 -13.17 5.06
N ILE A 141 5.21 -11.96 4.65
CA ILE A 141 5.08 -10.75 5.49
C ILE A 141 3.62 -10.55 5.90
N LEU A 142 2.68 -10.68 4.97
CA LEU A 142 1.26 -10.57 5.25
C LEU A 142 0.76 -11.61 6.25
N LYS A 143 1.38 -12.79 6.28
CA LYS A 143 1.05 -13.87 7.22
C LYS A 143 1.79 -13.76 8.55
N GLY A 144 2.64 -12.74 8.73
CA GLY A 144 3.44 -12.58 9.93
C GLY A 144 4.63 -13.55 10.03
N LYS A 145 5.14 -13.97 8.89
CA LYS A 145 6.26 -14.94 8.82
C LYS A 145 7.54 -14.32 8.29
#